data_d995f245aa81367e5726cc92d7262bc1
#
_entry.id   d995f245aa81367e5726cc92d7262bc1
#
_cell.length_a   1.000
_cell.length_b   1.000
_cell.length_c   1.000
_cell.angle_alpha   90.00
_cell.angle_beta   90.00
_cell.angle_gamma   90.00
#
_symmetry.space_group_name_H-M   'P 1'
#
loop_
_entity.id
_entity.type
_entity.pdbx_description
1 polymer ?
#
loop_
_entity_poly.entity_id
_entity_poly.type
_entity_poly.pdbx_seq_one_letter_code
_entity_poly.pdbx_strand_id
1 'polypeptide(L)'
;MNPVVHFEMPAEDKNRMADFYTKAFGWKTQMLGPDMNEYVLVTTTEPDENGRPRNPGAINGGFYKKSADMPAQYPSVVIGVGDIKEAMKKDMEAGGKVLGEPMEIPGYGLYVSFFDTEGNRVSMMQPR
;
A
#
# COMPACT_ATOMS: atom_id res chain seq x y z
N MET A 1 -18.32 -2.78 -4.68
CA MET A 1 -17.12 -3.59 -4.89
C MET A 1 -15.89 -2.75 -4.62
N ASN A 2 -14.96 -3.24 -3.82
CA ASN A 2 -13.77 -2.48 -3.41
C ASN A 2 -12.56 -2.95 -4.20
N PRO A 3 -11.99 -2.12 -5.08
CA PRO A 3 -10.89 -2.54 -5.96
C PRO A 3 -9.53 -2.54 -5.25
N VAL A 4 -8.60 -3.32 -5.81
CA VAL A 4 -7.19 -3.17 -5.48
C VAL A 4 -6.68 -1.91 -6.18
N VAL A 5 -6.10 -0.98 -5.43
CA VAL A 5 -5.68 0.33 -5.95
C VAL A 5 -4.19 0.58 -5.82
N HIS A 6 -3.46 -0.27 -5.11
CA HIS A 6 -2.06 -0.03 -4.76
C HIS A 6 -1.41 -1.37 -4.39
N PHE A 7 -0.11 -1.49 -4.59
CA PHE A 7 0.65 -2.62 -4.06
C PHE A 7 1.70 -2.11 -3.08
N GLU A 8 2.17 -2.98 -2.21
CA GLU A 8 3.24 -2.66 -1.27
C GLU A 8 4.24 -3.80 -1.20
N MET A 9 5.53 -3.46 -1.13
CA MET A 9 6.59 -4.45 -0.99
C MET A 9 7.58 -3.98 0.08
N PRO A 10 8.05 -4.91 0.94
CA PRO A 10 9.04 -4.56 1.96
C PRO A 10 10.43 -4.39 1.36
N ALA A 11 11.21 -3.45 1.88
CA ALA A 11 12.58 -3.20 1.46
C ALA A 11 13.51 -3.18 2.66
N GLU A 12 14.60 -3.95 2.59
CA GLU A 12 15.70 -3.84 3.55
C GLU A 12 16.59 -2.66 3.19
N ASP A 13 16.88 -2.51 1.90
CA ASP A 13 17.67 -1.41 1.35
C ASP A 13 16.86 -0.78 0.21
N LYS A 14 16.21 0.33 0.50
CA LYS A 14 15.31 0.99 -0.44
C LYS A 14 16.01 1.47 -1.71
N ASN A 15 17.26 1.91 -1.59
CA ASN A 15 18.00 2.40 -2.76
C ASN A 15 18.35 1.25 -3.69
N ARG A 16 18.81 0.14 -3.14
CA ARG A 16 19.12 -1.05 -3.91
C ARG A 16 17.88 -1.60 -4.61
N MET A 17 16.74 -1.64 -3.89
CA MET A 17 15.49 -2.12 -4.45
C MET A 17 14.96 -1.20 -5.54
N ALA A 18 15.02 0.12 -5.33
CA ALA A 18 14.59 1.09 -6.33
C ALA A 18 15.42 0.99 -7.60
N ASP A 19 16.76 0.88 -7.47
CA ASP A 19 17.66 0.70 -8.61
C ASP A 19 17.33 -0.55 -9.40
N PHE A 20 17.06 -1.65 -8.70
CA PHE A 20 16.71 -2.91 -9.36
C PHE A 20 15.48 -2.75 -10.25
N TYR A 21 14.38 -2.23 -9.69
CA TYR A 21 13.13 -2.12 -10.43
C TYR A 21 13.18 -1.06 -11.53
N THR A 22 13.94 0.00 -11.32
CA THR A 22 14.15 1.01 -12.36
C THR A 22 14.91 0.43 -13.55
N LYS A 23 16.01 -0.31 -13.28
CA LYS A 23 16.83 -0.90 -14.34
C LYS A 23 16.15 -2.05 -15.06
N ALA A 24 15.46 -2.91 -14.32
CA ALA A 24 14.85 -4.10 -14.88
C ALA A 24 13.52 -3.82 -15.60
N PHE A 25 12.71 -2.90 -15.08
CA PHE A 25 11.34 -2.71 -15.55
C PHE A 25 10.98 -1.27 -15.88
N GLY A 26 11.89 -0.34 -15.70
CA GLY A 26 11.64 1.06 -16.04
C GLY A 26 10.73 1.80 -15.07
N TRP A 27 10.52 1.28 -13.85
CA TRP A 27 9.69 1.94 -12.86
C TRP A 27 10.33 3.23 -12.39
N LYS A 28 9.50 4.21 -12.05
CA LYS A 28 9.95 5.46 -11.46
C LYS A 28 9.73 5.42 -9.95
N THR A 29 10.70 5.94 -9.20
CA THR A 29 10.63 5.92 -7.74
C THR A 29 10.83 7.33 -7.19
N GLN A 30 10.16 7.63 -6.07
CA GLN A 30 10.32 8.87 -5.34
C GLN A 30 10.53 8.54 -3.87
N MET A 31 11.72 8.90 -3.35
CA MET A 31 12.05 8.71 -1.94
C MET A 31 11.35 9.75 -1.10
N LEU A 32 10.58 9.33 -0.10
CA LEU A 32 9.97 10.22 0.87
C LEU A 32 10.86 10.29 2.11
N GLY A 33 10.67 11.33 2.91
CA GLY A 33 11.51 11.59 4.08
C GLY A 33 11.06 10.86 5.35
N PRO A 34 11.71 11.19 6.49
CA PRO A 34 11.41 10.54 7.77
C PRO A 34 9.97 10.72 8.25
N ASP A 35 9.32 11.81 7.90
CA ASP A 35 7.92 12.09 8.24
C ASP A 35 6.95 11.10 7.57
N MET A 36 7.38 10.43 6.51
CA MET A 36 6.64 9.36 5.83
C MET A 36 7.32 8.00 6.03
N ASN A 37 8.06 7.86 7.12
CA ASN A 37 8.76 6.63 7.50
C ASN A 37 9.65 6.06 6.38
N GLU A 38 10.31 6.95 5.65
CA GLU A 38 11.25 6.60 4.56
C GLU A 38 10.60 5.79 3.44
N TYR A 39 9.29 5.96 3.24
CA TYR A 39 8.54 5.26 2.21
C TYR A 39 9.03 5.65 0.81
N VAL A 40 8.96 4.72 -0.14
CA VAL A 40 9.28 4.98 -1.54
C VAL A 40 8.01 4.86 -2.36
N LEU A 41 7.61 5.95 -3.01
CA LEU A 41 6.51 5.91 -3.96
C LEU A 41 7.00 5.29 -5.27
N VAL A 42 6.21 4.40 -5.84
CA VAL A 42 6.57 3.67 -7.04
C VAL A 42 5.51 3.89 -8.12
N THR A 43 5.95 4.35 -9.27
CA THR A 43 5.10 4.56 -10.43
C THR A 43 5.43 3.52 -11.48
N THR A 44 4.48 2.65 -11.76
CA THR A 44 4.61 1.62 -12.82
C THR A 44 3.87 2.02 -14.08
N THR A 45 2.97 3.01 -13.97
CA THR A 45 2.16 3.49 -15.09
C THR A 45 1.98 4.99 -14.94
N GLU A 46 2.01 5.71 -16.05
CA GLU A 46 1.87 7.17 -16.03
C GLU A 46 0.50 7.56 -15.46
N PRO A 47 0.47 8.54 -14.53
CA PRO A 47 -0.80 9.03 -14.01
C PRO A 47 -1.47 9.98 -14.99
N ASP A 48 -2.80 10.05 -14.89
CA ASP A 48 -3.57 11.09 -15.56
C ASP A 48 -3.52 12.40 -14.72
N GLU A 49 -4.27 13.41 -15.15
CA GLU A 49 -4.32 14.70 -14.47
C GLU A 49 -4.90 14.66 -13.05
N ASN A 50 -5.62 13.57 -12.72
CA ASN A 50 -6.18 13.34 -11.38
C ASN A 50 -5.30 12.42 -10.53
N GLY A 51 -4.11 12.05 -11.01
CA GLY A 51 -3.20 11.16 -10.31
C GLY A 51 -3.56 9.68 -10.39
N ARG A 52 -4.49 9.32 -11.27
CA ARG A 52 -4.92 7.92 -11.46
C ARG A 52 -4.16 7.28 -12.63
N PRO A 53 -3.97 5.95 -12.60
CA PRO A 53 -3.35 5.25 -13.72
C PRO A 53 -4.10 5.50 -15.03
N ARG A 54 -3.38 5.82 -16.09
CA ARG A 54 -3.98 6.01 -17.42
C ARG A 54 -4.44 4.71 -18.05
N ASN A 55 -3.71 3.63 -17.78
CA ASN A 55 -4.02 2.32 -18.37
C ASN A 55 -4.93 1.53 -17.45
N PRO A 56 -6.12 1.11 -17.89
CA PRO A 56 -7.00 0.28 -17.07
C PRO A 56 -6.29 -1.01 -16.63
N GLY A 57 -6.45 -1.33 -15.35
CA GLY A 57 -5.83 -2.52 -14.77
C GLY A 57 -4.41 -2.35 -14.29
N ALA A 58 -3.75 -1.24 -14.61
CA ALA A 58 -2.43 -0.92 -14.10
C ALA A 58 -2.56 -0.26 -12.72
N ILE A 59 -1.64 -0.55 -11.82
CA ILE A 59 -1.61 0.04 -10.48
C ILE A 59 -0.20 0.51 -10.13
N ASN A 60 -0.13 1.58 -9.36
CA ASN A 60 1.10 2.07 -8.77
C ASN A 60 1.21 1.54 -7.35
N GLY A 61 2.35 1.74 -6.71
CA GLY A 61 2.53 1.20 -5.38
C GLY A 61 3.63 1.89 -4.61
N GLY A 62 4.21 1.14 -3.68
CA GLY A 62 5.28 1.68 -2.86
C GLY A 62 6.10 0.59 -2.18
N PHE A 63 7.27 0.99 -1.71
CA PHE A 63 8.13 0.17 -0.89
C PHE A 63 8.16 0.74 0.51
N TYR A 64 7.89 -0.10 1.51
CA TYR A 64 7.99 0.31 2.90
C TYR A 64 9.24 -0.32 3.53
N LYS A 65 9.75 0.34 4.57
CA LYS A 65 10.91 -0.14 5.29
C LYS A 65 10.56 -1.41 6.06
N LYS A 66 11.32 -2.47 5.85
CA LYS A 66 11.13 -3.71 6.59
C LYS A 66 11.49 -3.49 8.06
N SER A 67 10.64 -3.99 8.96
CA SER A 67 10.79 -3.82 10.41
C SER A 67 10.73 -5.18 11.10
N ALA A 68 11.55 -5.37 12.15
CA ALA A 68 11.54 -6.60 12.93
C ALA A 68 10.22 -6.80 13.70
N ASP A 69 9.49 -5.71 13.97
CA ASP A 69 8.28 -5.74 14.80
C ASP A 69 7.00 -5.97 14.03
N MET A 70 7.07 -5.96 12.70
CA MET A 70 5.87 -6.03 11.85
C MET A 70 5.68 -7.46 11.35
N PRO A 71 4.48 -8.05 11.50
CA PRO A 71 4.22 -9.42 11.03
C PRO A 71 4.01 -9.47 9.52
N ALA A 72 4.30 -10.62 8.92
CA ALA A 72 3.97 -10.97 7.54
C ALA A 72 4.38 -9.89 6.52
N GLN A 73 5.67 -9.60 6.47
CA GLN A 73 6.22 -8.62 5.55
C GLN A 73 6.60 -9.28 4.22
N TYR A 74 5.64 -9.29 3.31
CA TYR A 74 5.75 -9.84 1.96
C TYR A 74 5.07 -8.88 0.99
N PRO A 75 5.26 -9.03 -0.31
CA PRO A 75 4.48 -8.24 -1.27
C PRO A 75 2.98 -8.40 -0.99
N SER A 76 2.27 -7.30 -0.98
CA SER A 76 0.85 -7.28 -0.64
C SER A 76 0.11 -6.22 -1.46
N VAL A 77 -1.20 -6.20 -1.31
CA VAL A 77 -2.07 -5.25 -2.01
C VAL A 77 -2.80 -4.35 -1.03
N VAL A 78 -3.25 -3.20 -1.54
CA VAL A 78 -4.08 -2.27 -0.77
C VAL A 78 -5.41 -2.15 -1.50
N ILE A 79 -6.48 -2.31 -0.73
CA ILE A 79 -7.86 -2.25 -1.23
C ILE A 79 -8.42 -0.86 -0.96
N GLY A 80 -8.97 -0.22 -1.99
CA GLY A 80 -9.61 1.08 -1.83
C GLY A 80 -11.02 0.92 -1.28
N VAL A 81 -11.34 1.64 -0.20
CA VAL A 81 -12.66 1.59 0.44
C VAL A 81 -13.23 2.99 0.56
N GLY A 82 -14.57 3.09 0.58
CA GLY A 82 -15.26 4.37 0.72
C GLY A 82 -15.37 4.84 2.17
N ASP A 83 -15.51 3.89 3.10
CA ASP A 83 -15.62 4.15 4.53
C ASP A 83 -14.81 3.09 5.26
N ILE A 84 -13.66 3.49 5.81
CA ILE A 84 -12.73 2.53 6.40
C ILE A 84 -13.27 1.88 7.67
N LYS A 85 -14.04 2.60 8.46
CA LYS A 85 -14.61 2.02 9.69
C LYS A 85 -15.66 0.97 9.37
N GLU A 86 -16.49 1.22 8.37
CA GLU A 86 -17.47 0.24 7.91
C GLU A 86 -16.75 -0.97 7.29
N ALA A 87 -15.70 -0.75 6.52
CA ALA A 87 -14.90 -1.83 5.92
C ALA A 87 -14.22 -2.68 7.00
N MET A 88 -13.68 -2.07 8.05
CA MET A 88 -13.10 -2.78 9.19
C MET A 88 -14.13 -3.68 9.87
N LYS A 89 -15.33 -3.17 10.06
CA LYS A 89 -16.41 -3.93 10.66
C LYS A 89 -16.76 -5.16 9.81
N LYS A 90 -16.91 -4.97 8.51
CA LYS A 90 -17.20 -6.09 7.60
C LYS A 90 -16.08 -7.11 7.54
N ASP A 91 -14.83 -6.64 7.61
CA ASP A 91 -13.65 -7.51 7.67
C ASP A 91 -13.72 -8.44 8.88
N MET A 92 -13.95 -7.88 10.07
CA MET A 92 -14.06 -8.68 11.29
C MET A 92 -15.24 -9.63 11.26
N GLU A 93 -16.39 -9.19 10.76
CA GLU A 93 -17.57 -10.04 10.62
C GLU A 93 -17.35 -11.21 9.66
N ALA A 94 -16.49 -10.99 8.65
CA ALA A 94 -16.16 -12.02 7.66
C ALA A 94 -15.03 -12.97 8.09
N GLY A 95 -14.47 -12.77 9.28
CA GLY A 95 -13.43 -13.66 9.83
C GLY A 95 -12.01 -13.13 9.76
N GLY A 96 -11.82 -11.90 9.32
CA GLY A 96 -10.52 -11.25 9.31
C GLY A 96 -10.13 -10.70 10.67
N LYS A 97 -8.90 -10.24 10.78
CA LYS A 97 -8.37 -9.61 11.99
C LYS A 97 -7.75 -8.27 11.65
N VAL A 98 -8.40 -7.19 12.06
CA VAL A 98 -7.88 -5.85 11.84
C VAL A 98 -6.73 -5.55 12.81
N LEU A 99 -5.66 -4.97 12.30
CA LEU A 99 -4.44 -4.70 13.06
C LEU A 99 -4.40 -3.23 13.50
N GLY A 100 -5.09 -2.93 14.59
CA GLY A 100 -5.09 -1.60 15.20
C GLY A 100 -6.16 -0.66 14.67
N GLU A 101 -5.91 0.63 14.83
CA GLU A 101 -6.82 1.69 14.42
C GLU A 101 -6.37 2.31 13.09
N PRO A 102 -7.28 2.92 12.32
CA PRO A 102 -6.90 3.61 11.10
C PRO A 102 -5.88 4.72 11.39
N MET A 103 -4.84 4.75 10.58
CA MET A 103 -3.80 5.76 10.66
C MET A 103 -4.00 6.78 9.54
N GLU A 104 -3.94 8.07 9.88
CA GLU A 104 -4.00 9.10 8.87
C GLU A 104 -2.64 9.23 8.17
N ILE A 105 -2.66 9.11 6.85
CA ILE A 105 -1.48 9.36 6.02
C ILE A 105 -1.68 10.73 5.37
N PRO A 106 -0.91 11.75 5.79
CA PRO A 106 -1.09 13.11 5.30
C PRO A 106 -1.07 13.18 3.78
N GLY A 107 -2.12 13.78 3.21
CA GLY A 107 -2.25 13.93 1.76
C GLY A 107 -2.85 12.74 1.03
N TYR A 108 -2.97 11.57 1.68
CA TYR A 108 -3.43 10.34 1.02
C TYR A 108 -4.75 9.81 1.58
N GLY A 109 -4.93 9.77 2.88
CA GLY A 109 -6.17 9.28 3.49
C GLY A 109 -5.93 8.45 4.74
N LEU A 110 -6.90 7.58 5.04
CA LEU A 110 -6.84 6.69 6.19
C LEU A 110 -6.42 5.29 5.74
N TYR A 111 -5.62 4.64 6.57
CA TYR A 111 -4.97 3.36 6.23
C TYR A 111 -4.98 2.43 7.43
N VAL A 112 -5.27 1.14 7.21
CA VAL A 112 -5.15 0.11 8.24
C VAL A 112 -4.84 -1.23 7.57
N SER A 113 -4.06 -2.05 8.26
CA SER A 113 -3.75 -3.41 7.81
C SER A 113 -4.63 -4.42 8.52
N PHE A 114 -4.78 -5.59 7.94
CA PHE A 114 -5.55 -6.69 8.52
C PHE A 114 -4.98 -8.02 8.04
N PHE A 115 -5.29 -9.08 8.78
CA PHE A 115 -5.07 -10.45 8.30
C PHE A 115 -6.37 -10.98 7.72
N ASP A 116 -6.30 -11.61 6.57
CA ASP A 116 -7.43 -12.36 6.03
C ASP A 116 -7.54 -13.72 6.74
N THR A 117 -8.47 -14.57 6.29
CA THR A 117 -8.70 -15.89 6.91
C THR A 117 -7.54 -16.85 6.69
N GLU A 118 -6.62 -16.57 5.79
CA GLU A 118 -5.49 -17.44 5.46
C GLU A 118 -4.16 -16.91 6.00
N GLY A 119 -4.20 -15.86 6.82
CA GLY A 119 -2.99 -15.30 7.42
C GLY A 119 -2.24 -14.32 6.51
N ASN A 120 -2.80 -13.93 5.38
CA ASN A 120 -2.20 -12.92 4.53
C ASN A 120 -2.42 -11.54 5.14
N ARG A 121 -1.35 -10.74 5.24
CA ARG A 121 -1.48 -9.34 5.65
C ARG A 121 -1.76 -8.50 4.42
N VAL A 122 -2.90 -7.86 4.42
CA VAL A 122 -3.38 -6.98 3.35
C VAL A 122 -3.78 -5.65 4.00
N SER A 123 -3.92 -4.61 3.23
CA SER A 123 -4.30 -3.30 3.77
C SER A 123 -5.50 -2.73 3.04
N MET A 124 -6.18 -1.82 3.72
CA MET A 124 -7.26 -1.05 3.11
C MET A 124 -6.98 0.43 3.31
N MET A 125 -7.47 1.24 2.39
CA MET A 125 -7.26 2.68 2.40
C MET A 125 -8.53 3.39 2.00
N GLN A 126 -8.89 4.41 2.77
CA GLN A 126 -9.94 5.36 2.41
C GLN A 126 -9.24 6.59 1.86
N PRO A 127 -9.24 6.83 0.54
CA PRO A 127 -8.61 8.00 -0.05
C PRO A 127 -9.31 9.29 0.39
N ARG A 128 -8.55 10.36 0.38
CA ARG A 128 -9.12 11.69 0.59
C ARG A 128 -10.02 12.10 -0.53
#